data_851426311365556ca84a35fa3f12390f
#
_entry.id   851426311365556ca84a35fa3f12390f
#
_cell.length_a   1.000
_cell.length_b   1.000
_cell.length_c   1.000
_cell.angle_alpha   90.00
_cell.angle_beta   90.00
_cell.angle_gamma   90.00
#
_symmetry.space_group_name_H-M   'P 1'
#
loop_
_entity.id
_entity.type
_entity.pdbx_description
1 polymer ?
#
loop_
_entity_poly.entity_id
_entity_poly.type
_entity_poly.pdbx_seq_one_letter_code
_entity_poly.pdbx_strand_id
1 'polypeptide(L)'
;MITAEQLKDIKERTEALNRYLDIEGKKIQVEEEQLRTQAPGFWDDQKAAEAQMKKVKGLQQWISGYNEVKTLTDEVQLAFDFYKDELVTEEEVDDAYAKAITAVEALELKNMLREEADQMDLSLIHISEP
;
A
#
# COMPACT_ATOMS: atom_id res chain seq x y z
N MET A 1 -5.89 -25.94 6.40
CA MET A 1 -4.47 -25.54 6.22
C MET A 1 -4.24 -25.03 4.81
N ILE A 2 -3.65 -23.84 4.70
CA ILE A 2 -3.33 -23.28 3.38
C ILE A 2 -2.28 -24.15 2.67
N THR A 3 -2.27 -24.07 1.35
CA THR A 3 -1.28 -24.78 0.52
C THR A 3 -0.05 -23.90 0.29
N ALA A 4 1.05 -24.52 -0.12
CA ALA A 4 2.25 -23.80 -0.53
C ALA A 4 1.96 -22.86 -1.71
N GLU A 5 1.04 -23.24 -2.60
CA GLU A 5 0.63 -22.40 -3.73
C GLU A 5 -0.10 -21.15 -3.28
N GLN A 6 -0.98 -21.27 -2.27
CA GLN A 6 -1.66 -20.10 -1.69
C GLN A 6 -0.66 -19.14 -1.04
N LEU A 7 0.34 -19.68 -0.36
CA LEU A 7 1.40 -18.86 0.24
C LEU A 7 2.19 -18.13 -0.85
N LYS A 8 2.57 -18.83 -1.91
CA LYS A 8 3.28 -18.24 -3.04
C LYS A 8 2.45 -17.14 -3.70
N ASP A 9 1.15 -17.41 -3.91
CA ASP A 9 0.24 -16.47 -4.53
C ASP A 9 0.12 -15.16 -3.75
N ILE A 10 -0.08 -15.24 -2.43
CA ILE A 10 -0.22 -14.04 -1.61
C ILE A 10 1.08 -13.22 -1.59
N LYS A 11 2.22 -13.88 -1.59
CA LYS A 11 3.53 -13.21 -1.66
C LYS A 11 3.71 -12.49 -3.00
N GLU A 12 3.34 -13.12 -4.09
CA GLU A 12 3.42 -12.52 -5.43
C GLU A 12 2.47 -11.33 -5.56
N ARG A 13 1.25 -11.45 -5.02
CA ARG A 13 0.28 -10.34 -5.05
C ARG A 13 0.76 -9.16 -4.21
N THR A 14 1.40 -9.42 -3.09
CA THR A 14 1.98 -8.36 -2.24
C THR A 14 3.10 -7.63 -2.98
N GLU A 15 3.97 -8.37 -3.65
CA GLU A 15 5.05 -7.77 -4.45
C GLU A 15 4.52 -7.00 -5.65
N ALA A 16 3.46 -7.51 -6.28
CA ALA A 16 2.82 -6.81 -7.38
C ALA A 16 2.25 -5.46 -6.92
N LEU A 17 1.66 -5.40 -5.73
CA LEU A 17 1.17 -4.16 -5.15
C LEU A 17 2.29 -3.14 -4.93
N ASN A 18 3.46 -3.58 -4.49
CA ASN A 18 4.63 -2.70 -4.36
C ASN A 18 4.96 -2.02 -5.69
N ARG A 19 4.95 -2.78 -6.78
CA ARG A 19 5.23 -2.26 -8.12
C ARG A 19 4.12 -1.35 -8.64
N TYR A 20 2.87 -1.79 -8.54
CA TYR A 20 1.72 -1.02 -9.05
C TYR A 20 1.55 0.30 -8.32
N LEU A 21 1.82 0.33 -7.02
CA LEU A 21 1.73 1.54 -6.22
C LEU A 21 3.01 2.36 -6.23
N ASP A 22 4.08 1.82 -6.79
CA ASP A 22 5.40 2.44 -6.78
C ASP A 22 5.77 2.94 -5.39
N ILE A 23 5.78 2.02 -4.45
CA ILE A 23 6.02 2.36 -3.03
C ILE A 23 7.41 2.97 -2.84
N GLU A 24 8.43 2.45 -3.53
CA GLU A 24 9.79 2.98 -3.41
C GLU A 24 9.85 4.43 -3.92
N GLY A 25 9.19 4.72 -5.04
CA GLY A 25 9.08 6.08 -5.56
C GLY A 25 8.35 7.01 -4.62
N LYS A 26 7.27 6.51 -3.99
CA LYS A 26 6.52 7.30 -3.00
C LYS A 26 7.36 7.63 -1.77
N LYS A 27 8.18 6.69 -1.30
CA LYS A 27 9.09 6.94 -0.17
C LYS A 27 10.08 8.05 -0.48
N ILE A 28 10.67 8.02 -1.67
CA ILE A 28 11.60 9.05 -2.13
C ILE A 28 10.87 10.41 -2.22
N GLN A 29 9.67 10.41 -2.78
CA GLN A 29 8.87 11.62 -2.91
C GLN A 29 8.52 12.22 -1.55
N VAL A 30 8.17 11.39 -0.57
CA VAL A 30 7.90 11.87 0.80
C VAL A 30 9.14 12.53 1.39
N GLU A 31 10.31 11.93 1.23
CA GLU A 31 11.57 12.52 1.72
C GLU A 31 11.84 13.89 1.09
N GLU A 32 11.69 13.99 -0.22
CA GLU A 32 11.88 15.24 -0.95
C GLU A 32 10.91 16.33 -0.50
N GLU A 33 9.63 15.96 -0.33
CA GLU A 33 8.60 16.90 0.09
C GLU A 33 8.79 17.34 1.54
N GLN A 34 9.25 16.45 2.42
CA GLN A 34 9.57 16.81 3.79
C GLN A 34 10.73 17.79 3.87
N LEU A 35 11.74 17.63 3.01
CA LEU A 35 12.84 18.57 2.94
C LEU A 35 12.36 19.96 2.52
N ARG A 36 11.37 20.05 1.64
CA ARG A 36 10.78 21.33 1.22
C ARG A 36 10.12 22.06 2.38
N THR A 37 9.54 21.34 3.36
CA THR A 37 8.91 21.98 4.53
C THR A 37 9.92 22.67 5.41
N GLN A 38 11.20 22.35 5.28
CA GLN A 38 12.28 22.97 6.04
C GLN A 38 12.88 24.20 5.33
N ALA A 39 12.44 24.46 4.09
CA ALA A 39 12.95 25.60 3.31
C ALA A 39 12.49 26.92 3.91
N PRO A 40 13.33 27.97 3.89
CA PRO A 40 12.91 29.30 4.32
C PRO A 40 11.70 29.78 3.51
N GLY A 41 10.70 30.31 4.18
CA GLY A 41 9.52 30.83 3.53
C GLY A 41 8.46 29.80 3.15
N PHE A 42 8.68 28.52 3.40
CA PHE A 42 7.69 27.49 3.09
C PHE A 42 6.33 27.78 3.74
N TRP A 43 6.34 28.21 4.99
CA TRP A 43 5.11 28.45 5.78
C TRP A 43 4.49 29.83 5.54
N ASP A 44 5.14 30.69 4.75
CA ASP A 44 4.63 32.03 4.45
C ASP A 44 3.33 31.98 3.64
N ASP A 45 3.18 31.01 2.75
CA ASP A 45 1.94 30.77 2.01
C ASP A 45 1.21 29.57 2.63
N GLN A 46 0.24 29.85 3.48
CA GLN A 46 -0.50 28.83 4.22
C GLN A 46 -1.24 27.84 3.30
N LYS A 47 -1.85 28.34 2.23
CA LYS A 47 -2.61 27.49 1.30
C LYS A 47 -1.70 26.52 0.57
N ALA A 48 -0.56 27.00 0.09
CA ALA A 48 0.42 26.16 -0.58
C ALA A 48 1.00 25.14 0.39
N ALA A 49 1.30 25.55 1.63
CA ALA A 49 1.81 24.66 2.66
C ALA A 49 0.81 23.56 3.02
N GLU A 50 -0.47 23.91 3.19
CA GLU A 50 -1.53 22.94 3.48
C GLU A 50 -1.70 21.92 2.33
N ALA A 51 -1.68 22.39 1.09
CA ALA A 51 -1.79 21.53 -0.09
C ALA A 51 -0.62 20.54 -0.14
N GLN A 52 0.57 21.03 0.15
CA GLN A 52 1.78 20.20 0.19
C GLN A 52 1.71 19.13 1.29
N MET A 53 1.27 19.52 2.48
CA MET A 53 1.11 18.60 3.60
C MET A 53 0.05 17.54 3.33
N LYS A 54 -1.05 17.88 2.66
CA LYS A 54 -2.06 16.93 2.21
C LYS A 54 -1.47 15.90 1.24
N LYS A 55 -0.66 16.36 0.30
CA LYS A 55 0.01 15.50 -0.67
C LYS A 55 0.93 14.50 0.03
N VAL A 56 1.73 14.99 0.96
CA VAL A 56 2.63 14.13 1.75
C VAL A 56 1.83 13.10 2.53
N LYS A 57 0.76 13.52 3.18
CA LYS A 57 -0.09 12.62 3.96
C LYS A 57 -0.71 11.53 3.09
N GLY A 58 -1.17 11.88 1.90
CA GLY A 58 -1.71 10.90 0.94
C GLY A 58 -0.68 9.87 0.53
N LEU A 59 0.55 10.30 0.25
CA LEU A 59 1.65 9.39 -0.06
C LEU A 59 1.97 8.47 1.12
N GLN A 60 2.03 9.02 2.32
CA GLN A 60 2.30 8.26 3.54
C GLN A 60 1.23 7.21 3.82
N GLN A 61 -0.04 7.50 3.52
CA GLN A 61 -1.13 6.55 3.69
C GLN A 61 -0.97 5.32 2.79
N TRP A 62 -0.55 5.53 1.54
CA TRP A 62 -0.27 4.42 0.62
C TRP A 62 0.91 3.58 1.12
N ILE A 63 1.97 4.23 1.58
CA ILE A 63 3.15 3.56 2.13
C ILE A 63 2.76 2.73 3.36
N SER A 64 2.01 3.32 4.29
CA SER A 64 1.55 2.64 5.51
C SER A 64 0.64 1.46 5.19
N GLY A 65 -0.28 1.62 4.24
CA GLY A 65 -1.18 0.56 3.81
C GLY A 65 -0.41 -0.62 3.22
N TYR A 66 0.58 -0.34 2.39
CA TYR A 66 1.43 -1.38 1.83
C TYR A 66 2.27 -2.08 2.93
N ASN A 67 2.86 -1.30 3.84
CA ASN A 67 3.68 -1.86 4.92
C ASN A 67 2.86 -2.82 5.80
N GLU A 68 1.59 -2.50 6.06
CA GLU A 68 0.68 -3.37 6.80
C GLU A 68 0.46 -4.69 6.05
N VAL A 69 0.17 -4.62 4.76
CA VAL A 69 -0.01 -5.80 3.91
C VAL A 69 1.27 -6.65 3.92
N LYS A 70 2.41 -6.02 3.76
CA LYS A 70 3.71 -6.71 3.75
C LYS A 70 3.97 -7.42 5.07
N THR A 71 3.71 -6.76 6.18
CA THR A 71 3.88 -7.34 7.52
C THR A 71 2.98 -8.56 7.70
N LEU A 72 1.70 -8.46 7.33
CA LEU A 72 0.76 -9.57 7.45
C LEU A 72 1.14 -10.75 6.56
N THR A 73 1.62 -10.46 5.34
CA THR A 73 2.09 -11.51 4.42
C THR A 73 3.35 -12.21 4.97
N ASP A 74 4.28 -11.45 5.52
CA ASP A 74 5.47 -12.01 6.15
C ASP A 74 5.10 -12.88 7.35
N GLU A 75 4.08 -12.52 8.10
CA GLU A 75 3.58 -13.33 9.22
C GLU A 75 3.00 -14.66 8.75
N VAL A 76 2.37 -14.71 7.58
CA VAL A 76 1.89 -15.97 6.99
C VAL A 76 3.06 -16.91 6.71
N GLN A 77 4.11 -16.38 6.10
CA GLN A 77 5.32 -17.15 5.80
C GLN A 77 5.93 -17.70 7.10
N LEU A 78 6.03 -16.84 8.10
CA LEU A 78 6.61 -17.21 9.40
C LEU A 78 5.78 -18.31 10.06
N ALA A 79 4.45 -18.16 10.09
CA ALA A 79 3.55 -19.15 10.66
C ALA A 79 3.64 -20.50 9.92
N PHE A 80 3.72 -20.44 8.59
CA PHE A 80 3.86 -21.63 7.76
C PHE A 80 5.16 -22.38 8.08
N ASP A 81 6.26 -21.65 8.25
CA ASP A 81 7.56 -22.23 8.62
C ASP A 81 7.52 -22.80 10.05
N PHE A 82 6.90 -22.11 10.98
CA PHE A 82 6.74 -22.59 12.36
C PHE A 82 5.86 -23.83 12.44
N TYR A 83 4.86 -23.93 11.58
CA TYR A 83 4.04 -25.13 11.50
C TYR A 83 4.87 -26.37 11.12
N LYS A 84 5.81 -26.21 10.21
CA LYS A 84 6.72 -27.31 9.82
C LYS A 84 7.54 -27.82 11.01
N ASP A 85 7.84 -26.92 11.94
CA ASP A 85 8.60 -27.23 13.16
C ASP A 85 7.67 -27.55 14.33
N GLU A 86 6.38 -27.70 14.10
CA GLU A 86 5.36 -28.03 15.10
C GLU A 86 5.22 -26.99 16.22
N LEU A 87 5.60 -25.73 15.93
CA LEU A 87 5.54 -24.64 16.91
C LEU A 87 4.20 -23.92 16.92
N VAL A 88 3.42 -24.02 15.86
CA VAL A 88 2.08 -23.41 15.75
C VAL A 88 1.10 -24.44 15.18
N THR A 89 -0.21 -24.18 15.37
CA THR A 89 -1.28 -25.04 14.87
C THR A 89 -1.66 -24.65 13.44
N GLU A 90 -2.39 -25.56 12.76
CA GLU A 90 -2.96 -25.26 11.44
C GLU A 90 -3.90 -24.05 11.51
N GLU A 91 -4.68 -23.93 12.59
CA GLU A 91 -5.59 -22.78 12.78
C GLU A 91 -4.84 -21.46 12.83
N GLU A 92 -3.68 -21.44 13.48
CA GLU A 92 -2.86 -20.24 13.56
C GLU A 92 -2.34 -19.80 12.19
N VAL A 93 -1.95 -20.76 11.35
CA VAL A 93 -1.52 -20.50 9.98
C VAL A 93 -2.69 -19.97 9.16
N ASP A 94 -3.85 -20.61 9.24
CA ASP A 94 -5.04 -20.22 8.49
C ASP A 94 -5.55 -18.85 8.93
N ASP A 95 -5.49 -18.53 10.22
CA ASP A 95 -5.86 -17.23 10.76
C ASP A 95 -4.92 -16.12 10.22
N ALA A 96 -3.61 -16.38 10.22
CA ALA A 96 -2.64 -15.44 9.67
C ALA A 96 -2.91 -15.18 8.18
N TYR A 97 -3.20 -16.25 7.44
CA TYR A 97 -3.55 -16.13 6.01
C TYR A 97 -4.84 -15.33 5.81
N ALA A 98 -5.88 -15.60 6.60
CA ALA A 98 -7.16 -14.90 6.49
C ALA A 98 -6.98 -13.39 6.69
N LYS A 99 -6.18 -12.98 7.67
CA LYS A 99 -5.88 -11.57 7.92
C LYS A 99 -5.11 -10.96 6.76
N ALA A 100 -4.10 -11.66 6.27
CA ALA A 100 -3.25 -11.18 5.19
C ALA A 100 -4.02 -11.05 3.88
N ILE A 101 -4.81 -12.06 3.50
CA ILE A 101 -5.56 -12.04 2.25
C ILE A 101 -6.62 -10.94 2.26
N THR A 102 -7.27 -10.72 3.41
CA THR A 102 -8.22 -9.62 3.56
C THR A 102 -7.54 -8.28 3.32
N ALA A 103 -6.35 -8.07 3.89
CA ALA A 103 -5.60 -6.83 3.71
C ALA A 103 -5.10 -6.65 2.28
N VAL A 104 -4.62 -7.73 1.64
CA VAL A 104 -4.19 -7.71 0.24
C VAL A 104 -5.36 -7.31 -0.66
N GLU A 105 -6.50 -7.97 -0.50
CA GLU A 105 -7.68 -7.70 -1.33
C GLU A 105 -8.20 -6.27 -1.14
N ALA A 106 -8.19 -5.78 0.10
CA ALA A 106 -8.61 -4.41 0.39
C ALA A 106 -7.71 -3.38 -0.29
N LEU A 107 -6.40 -3.60 -0.27
CA LEU A 107 -5.45 -2.69 -0.93
C LEU A 107 -5.54 -2.79 -2.44
N GLU A 108 -5.73 -3.99 -2.99
CA GLU A 108 -5.96 -4.20 -4.42
C GLU A 108 -7.21 -3.45 -4.89
N LEU A 109 -8.29 -3.53 -4.13
CA LEU A 109 -9.52 -2.82 -4.44
C LEU A 109 -9.31 -1.30 -4.41
N LYS A 110 -8.62 -0.82 -3.38
CA LYS A 110 -8.32 0.61 -3.24
C LYS A 110 -7.49 1.12 -4.42
N ASN A 111 -6.51 0.34 -4.86
CA ASN A 111 -5.70 0.68 -6.03
C ASN A 111 -6.54 0.69 -7.30
N MET A 112 -7.43 -0.28 -7.46
CA MET A 112 -8.32 -0.35 -8.62
C MET A 112 -9.25 0.86 -8.69
N LEU A 113 -9.83 1.25 -7.56
CA LEU A 113 -10.69 2.43 -7.47
C LEU A 113 -9.93 3.72 -7.77
N ARG A 114 -8.68 3.81 -7.36
CA ARG A 114 -7.81 4.95 -7.70
C ARG A 114 -7.59 5.05 -9.21
N GLU A 115 -7.30 3.93 -9.85
CA GLU A 115 -7.08 3.89 -11.30
C GLU A 115 -8.35 4.27 -12.07
N GLU A 116 -9.51 3.80 -11.63
CA GLU A 116 -10.80 4.16 -12.22
C GLU A 116 -11.09 5.65 -12.04
N ALA A 117 -10.83 6.20 -10.88
CA ALA A 117 -11.02 7.63 -10.60
C ALA A 117 -10.14 8.49 -11.51
N ASP A 118 -8.88 8.09 -11.70
CA ASP A 118 -7.95 8.77 -12.58
C ASP A 118 -8.46 8.76 -14.03
N GLN A 119 -9.00 7.64 -14.49
CA GLN A 119 -9.57 7.52 -15.82
C GLN A 119 -10.84 8.36 -15.97
N MET A 120 -11.68 8.40 -14.95
CA MET A 120 -12.90 9.22 -14.96
C MET A 120 -12.56 10.71 -15.02
N ASP A 121 -11.56 11.15 -14.27
CA ASP A 121 -11.10 12.54 -14.30
C ASP A 121 -10.62 12.93 -15.69
N LEU A 122 -9.85 12.05 -16.34
CA LEU A 122 -9.40 12.27 -17.72
C LEU A 122 -10.57 12.33 -18.69
N SER A 123 -11.57 11.47 -18.51
CA SER A 123 -12.79 11.47 -19.33
C SER A 123 -13.59 12.75 -19.14
N LEU A 124 -13.72 13.23 -17.92
CA LEU A 124 -14.42 14.47 -17.62
C LEU A 124 -13.73 15.68 -18.23
N ILE A 125 -12.41 15.74 -18.16
CA ILE A 125 -11.62 16.80 -18.78
C ILE A 125 -11.83 16.79 -20.30
N HIS A 126 -11.84 15.62 -20.90
CA HIS A 126 -12.03 15.43 -22.34
C HIS A 126 -13.43 15.85 -22.79
N ILE A 127 -14.45 15.57 -21.97
CA ILE A 127 -15.85 15.90 -22.26
C ILE A 127 -16.11 17.39 -22.10
N SER A 128 -15.44 18.04 -21.16
CA SER A 128 -15.65 19.46 -20.86
C SER A 128 -14.94 20.41 -21.82
N GLU A 129 -14.09 19.94 -22.68
CA GLU A 129 -13.47 20.75 -23.72
C GLU A 129 -14.41 20.86 -24.94
N PRO A 130 -14.78 22.09 -25.34
CA PRO A 130 -15.61 22.27 -26.53
C PRO A 130 -14.88 21.91 -27.83
#